data_51a53583ce713b5cd1bd0ae38d6ef8d7
#
_entry.id   51a53583ce713b5cd1bd0ae38d6ef8d7
#
_cell.length_a   1.000
_cell.length_b   1.000
_cell.length_c   1.000
_cell.angle_alpha   90.00
_cell.angle_beta   90.00
_cell.angle_gamma   90.00
#
_symmetry.space_group_name_H-M   'P 1'
#
loop_
_entity.id
_entity.type
_entity.pdbx_description
1 polymer ?
#
loop_
_entity_poly.entity_id
_entity_poly.type
_entity_poly.pdbx_seq_one_letter_code
_entity_poly.pdbx_strand_id
1 'polypeptide(L)'
;MTHETKHKSENSASPIVEPQLNLMLTTDEDDFRPVYISGNFNNWRTQDDHFLMEKIGDGLYHYKFQTDFQFPEPMLYKFTKGDWSEVEIDKYGNRTENRICTQKNGIHKDHVYKWRKNWLPFKPNFLPQVKLISDEFEIPQLNKTRKIWALLPHDYDSSQEKYPVLYLQDAQNLFNEKAEFGNWEIDKKLAVMAEYNIGKIIIIAIEHAEKDRIKEYNVGKTVLGRGQGKQYIRFVTDTLKPFVDANFRTKSDRPNTGIGGSSMGGLVSIFSGLMYPEVYGKLMIFSPSLWVAPKLNSTNDIDENFDDTKIYLYAGGDESETMIEHVRQFKAKMIESEFVANKMKIKLSINMQGKHNETYWSDEFPKAIEWLFFNKS
;
A
#
# COMPACT_ATOMS: atom_id res chain seq x y z
N MET A 1 -83.94 -33.33 -18.06
CA MET A 1 -82.75 -34.00 -17.39
C MET A 1 -81.56 -33.54 -18.20
N THR A 2 -80.87 -32.52 -17.74
CA THR A 2 -79.70 -31.95 -18.39
C THR A 2 -78.47 -32.21 -17.46
N HIS A 3 -77.57 -33.02 -17.98
CA HIS A 3 -76.30 -33.27 -17.30
C HIS A 3 -75.32 -32.16 -17.56
N GLU A 4 -74.94 -31.40 -16.50
CA GLU A 4 -73.77 -30.51 -16.50
C GLU A 4 -72.53 -31.27 -16.17
N THR A 5 -71.60 -31.33 -17.12
CA THR A 5 -70.26 -31.81 -16.94
C THR A 5 -69.36 -30.68 -16.45
N LYS A 6 -68.92 -30.74 -15.15
CA LYS A 6 -67.89 -29.84 -14.58
C LYS A 6 -66.50 -30.21 -15.13
N HIS A 7 -65.94 -29.36 -15.96
CA HIS A 7 -64.50 -29.37 -16.25
C HIS A 7 -63.72 -28.83 -15.03
N LYS A 8 -62.92 -29.68 -14.41
CA LYS A 8 -61.89 -29.27 -13.50
C LYS A 8 -60.67 -28.76 -14.32
N SER A 9 -60.38 -27.47 -14.24
CA SER A 9 -59.12 -26.93 -14.71
C SER A 9 -58.02 -27.24 -13.68
N GLU A 10 -57.13 -28.14 -14.02
CA GLU A 10 -55.90 -28.33 -13.27
C GLU A 10 -54.97 -27.15 -13.56
N ASN A 11 -54.84 -26.23 -12.59
CA ASN A 11 -53.80 -25.24 -12.58
C ASN A 11 -52.46 -25.94 -12.31
N SER A 12 -51.68 -26.23 -13.32
CA SER A 12 -50.28 -26.62 -13.18
C SER A 12 -49.49 -25.37 -12.77
N ALA A 13 -49.29 -25.18 -11.46
CA ALA A 13 -48.33 -24.20 -11.00
C ALA A 13 -46.94 -24.64 -11.50
N SER A 14 -46.32 -23.81 -12.32
CA SER A 14 -44.92 -23.98 -12.70
C SER A 14 -44.08 -24.06 -11.45
N PRO A 15 -43.10 -24.97 -11.35
CA PRO A 15 -42.25 -25.07 -10.17
C PRO A 15 -41.56 -23.74 -9.95
N ILE A 16 -41.72 -23.16 -8.76
CA ILE A 16 -41.00 -21.99 -8.30
C ILE A 16 -39.54 -22.46 -8.20
N VAL A 17 -38.71 -22.14 -9.20
CA VAL A 17 -37.28 -22.36 -9.14
C VAL A 17 -36.75 -21.41 -8.08
N GLU A 18 -36.38 -21.95 -6.92
CA GLU A 18 -35.74 -21.13 -5.90
C GLU A 18 -34.49 -20.47 -6.49
N PRO A 19 -34.34 -19.15 -6.29
CA PRO A 19 -33.19 -18.44 -6.85
C PRO A 19 -31.89 -18.98 -6.23
N GLN A 20 -30.99 -19.49 -7.08
CA GLN A 20 -29.69 -20.01 -6.68
C GLN A 20 -28.65 -18.89 -6.64
N LEU A 21 -27.64 -19.02 -5.79
CA LEU A 21 -26.48 -18.15 -5.80
C LEU A 21 -25.60 -18.45 -7.00
N ASN A 22 -25.23 -17.41 -7.72
CA ASN A 22 -24.28 -17.43 -8.83
C ASN A 22 -23.09 -16.53 -8.48
N LEU A 23 -21.87 -17.05 -8.56
CA LEU A 23 -20.66 -16.23 -8.50
C LEU A 23 -20.23 -15.89 -9.93
N MET A 24 -20.04 -14.59 -10.18
CA MET A 24 -19.47 -14.06 -11.41
C MET A 24 -18.10 -13.47 -11.09
N LEU A 25 -17.04 -14.00 -11.67
CA LEU A 25 -15.69 -13.52 -11.48
C LEU A 25 -15.17 -12.87 -12.75
N THR A 26 -14.61 -11.66 -12.61
CA THR A 26 -13.78 -11.03 -13.63
C THR A 26 -12.31 -11.04 -13.19
N THR A 27 -11.36 -11.12 -14.13
CA THR A 27 -9.92 -11.02 -13.81
C THR A 27 -9.18 -10.21 -14.87
N ASP A 28 -8.21 -9.38 -14.43
CA ASP A 28 -7.34 -8.62 -15.34
C ASP A 28 -6.25 -9.51 -15.97
N GLU A 29 -5.92 -10.63 -15.32
CA GLU A 29 -4.97 -11.63 -15.85
C GLU A 29 -5.73 -12.91 -16.22
N ASP A 30 -5.95 -13.12 -17.51
CA ASP A 30 -6.52 -14.36 -18.02
C ASP A 30 -5.42 -15.24 -18.60
N ASP A 31 -5.40 -16.49 -18.15
CA ASP A 31 -4.54 -17.55 -18.67
C ASP A 31 -5.34 -18.85 -18.82
N PHE A 32 -4.70 -19.89 -19.35
CA PHE A 32 -5.39 -21.15 -19.64
C PHE A 32 -5.64 -22.03 -18.40
N ARG A 33 -5.14 -21.64 -17.24
CA ARG A 33 -5.30 -22.42 -16.02
C ARG A 33 -6.72 -22.31 -15.47
N PRO A 34 -7.29 -23.41 -14.95
CA PRO A 34 -8.61 -23.38 -14.34
C PRO A 34 -8.64 -22.46 -13.10
N VAL A 35 -9.83 -21.96 -12.77
CA VAL A 35 -10.09 -21.19 -11.55
C VAL A 35 -10.97 -22.01 -10.62
N TYR A 36 -10.55 -22.16 -9.37
CA TYR A 36 -11.28 -22.85 -8.33
C TYR A 36 -11.71 -21.90 -7.22
N ILE A 37 -12.83 -22.23 -6.57
CA ILE A 37 -13.29 -21.54 -5.36
C ILE A 37 -12.87 -22.36 -4.15
N SER A 38 -12.00 -21.80 -3.31
CA SER A 38 -11.54 -22.44 -2.07
C SER A 38 -12.14 -21.68 -0.87
N GLY A 39 -12.81 -22.35 0.03
CA GLY A 39 -13.50 -21.68 1.14
C GLY A 39 -13.76 -22.58 2.33
N ASN A 40 -14.43 -21.99 3.35
CA ASN A 40 -14.79 -22.70 4.57
C ASN A 40 -15.86 -23.80 4.36
N PHE A 41 -16.43 -23.89 3.18
CA PHE A 41 -17.41 -24.91 2.77
C PHE A 41 -16.75 -26.16 2.16
N ASN A 42 -15.49 -26.08 1.71
CA ASN A 42 -14.74 -27.22 1.15
C ASN A 42 -13.40 -27.47 1.88
N ASN A 43 -13.31 -27.05 3.15
CA ASN A 43 -12.10 -27.14 3.96
C ASN A 43 -10.86 -26.48 3.31
N TRP A 44 -11.08 -25.41 2.57
CA TRP A 44 -10.02 -24.62 1.89
C TRP A 44 -9.19 -25.45 0.90
N ARG A 45 -9.80 -26.43 0.23
CA ARG A 45 -9.15 -27.19 -0.85
C ARG A 45 -8.98 -26.28 -2.05
N THR A 46 -7.74 -26.16 -2.54
CA THR A 46 -7.38 -25.26 -3.64
C THR A 46 -7.74 -25.82 -5.01
N GLN A 47 -7.84 -27.14 -5.13
CA GLN A 47 -8.21 -27.86 -6.35
C GLN A 47 -9.35 -28.84 -5.98
N ASP A 48 -10.57 -28.38 -6.13
CA ASP A 48 -11.77 -29.15 -5.87
C ASP A 48 -12.71 -29.01 -7.09
N ASP A 49 -12.84 -30.08 -7.88
CA ASP A 49 -13.59 -30.06 -9.15
C ASP A 49 -15.08 -29.73 -8.95
N HIS A 50 -15.64 -29.95 -7.74
CA HIS A 50 -16.99 -29.52 -7.41
C HIS A 50 -17.13 -27.98 -7.37
N PHE A 51 -16.03 -27.27 -7.18
CA PHE A 51 -15.96 -25.81 -7.10
C PHE A 51 -15.09 -25.21 -8.20
N LEU A 52 -14.95 -25.94 -9.31
CA LEU A 52 -14.33 -25.44 -10.54
C LEU A 52 -15.27 -24.42 -11.21
N MET A 53 -14.75 -23.22 -11.51
CA MET A 53 -15.50 -22.21 -12.26
C MET A 53 -15.53 -22.51 -13.76
N GLU A 54 -16.66 -22.29 -14.37
CA GLU A 54 -16.82 -22.33 -15.83
C GLU A 54 -16.26 -21.01 -16.44
N LYS A 55 -15.34 -21.11 -17.39
CA LYS A 55 -14.90 -19.96 -18.17
C LYS A 55 -15.93 -19.65 -19.26
N ILE A 56 -16.57 -18.49 -19.19
CA ILE A 56 -17.63 -18.07 -20.12
C ILE A 56 -17.19 -16.95 -21.07
N GLY A 57 -15.95 -16.45 -20.94
CA GLY A 57 -15.36 -15.42 -21.79
C GLY A 57 -13.94 -15.10 -21.36
N ASP A 58 -13.28 -14.16 -22.06
CA ASP A 58 -11.93 -13.72 -21.70
C ASP A 58 -11.96 -13.01 -20.36
N GLY A 59 -11.21 -13.56 -19.38
CA GLY A 59 -11.19 -13.06 -18.01
C GLY A 59 -12.55 -13.13 -17.29
N LEU A 60 -13.52 -13.89 -17.81
CA LEU A 60 -14.86 -13.97 -17.24
C LEU A 60 -15.20 -15.42 -16.89
N TYR A 61 -15.52 -15.65 -15.62
CA TYR A 61 -15.82 -16.95 -15.06
C TYR A 61 -17.14 -16.93 -14.31
N HIS A 62 -17.84 -18.06 -14.30
CA HIS A 62 -19.12 -18.27 -13.66
C HIS A 62 -19.13 -19.55 -12.83
N TYR A 63 -19.76 -19.53 -11.68
CA TYR A 63 -20.05 -20.71 -10.87
C TYR A 63 -21.48 -20.62 -10.31
N LYS A 64 -22.23 -21.71 -10.46
CA LYS A 64 -23.60 -21.81 -9.96
C LYS A 64 -23.65 -22.83 -8.83
N PHE A 65 -24.00 -22.38 -7.61
CA PHE A 65 -24.18 -23.29 -6.48
C PHE A 65 -25.38 -24.20 -6.70
N GLN A 66 -25.32 -25.42 -6.19
CA GLN A 66 -26.45 -26.35 -6.24
C GLN A 66 -27.59 -25.88 -5.32
N THR A 67 -28.85 -26.27 -5.63
CA THR A 67 -30.02 -25.83 -4.86
C THR A 67 -30.03 -26.29 -3.42
N ASP A 68 -29.41 -27.45 -3.14
CA ASP A 68 -29.28 -28.06 -1.83
C ASP A 68 -27.99 -27.68 -1.08
N PHE A 69 -27.18 -26.77 -1.65
CA PHE A 69 -25.93 -26.37 -1.06
C PHE A 69 -26.15 -25.67 0.30
N GLN A 70 -25.47 -26.17 1.33
CA GLN A 70 -25.52 -25.60 2.68
C GLN A 70 -24.50 -24.49 2.81
N PHE A 71 -24.95 -23.25 2.76
CA PHE A 71 -24.10 -22.07 2.90
C PHE A 71 -23.65 -21.90 4.36
N PRO A 72 -22.30 -21.89 4.63
CA PRO A 72 -21.83 -21.43 5.94
C PRO A 72 -22.14 -19.95 6.16
N GLU A 73 -22.27 -19.53 7.41
CA GLU A 73 -22.52 -18.15 7.79
C GLU A 73 -21.40 -17.59 8.69
N PRO A 74 -20.57 -16.68 8.18
CA PRO A 74 -20.49 -16.21 6.80
C PRO A 74 -19.80 -17.24 5.88
N MET A 75 -20.12 -17.21 4.57
CA MET A 75 -19.35 -17.92 3.57
C MET A 75 -18.05 -17.15 3.31
N LEU A 76 -16.92 -17.79 3.63
CA LEU A 76 -15.58 -17.24 3.43
C LEU A 76 -14.88 -18.00 2.32
N TYR A 77 -14.25 -17.30 1.37
CA TYR A 77 -13.60 -17.97 0.23
C TYR A 77 -12.49 -17.09 -0.40
N LYS A 78 -11.73 -17.75 -1.27
CA LYS A 78 -10.75 -17.16 -2.18
C LYS A 78 -10.79 -17.86 -3.52
N PHE A 79 -10.24 -17.23 -4.55
CA PHE A 79 -10.01 -17.88 -5.84
C PHE A 79 -8.56 -18.34 -5.95
N THR A 80 -8.37 -19.50 -6.56
CA THR A 80 -7.05 -20.10 -6.79
C THR A 80 -6.95 -20.65 -8.22
N LYS A 81 -5.73 -20.85 -8.70
CA LYS A 81 -5.42 -21.56 -9.94
C LYS A 81 -5.04 -23.04 -9.68
N GLY A 82 -5.53 -23.60 -8.57
CA GLY A 82 -5.31 -25.00 -8.17
C GLY A 82 -4.35 -25.19 -7.01
N ASP A 83 -3.57 -24.16 -6.62
CA ASP A 83 -2.64 -24.22 -5.50
C ASP A 83 -2.55 -22.88 -4.77
N TRP A 84 -2.16 -22.89 -3.48
CA TRP A 84 -1.95 -21.67 -2.70
C TRP A 84 -0.77 -20.81 -3.20
N SER A 85 0.18 -21.41 -3.91
CA SER A 85 1.24 -20.66 -4.60
C SER A 85 0.73 -19.83 -5.78
N GLU A 86 -0.53 -20.06 -6.18
CA GLU A 86 -1.19 -19.44 -7.32
C GLU A 86 -2.56 -18.82 -6.94
N VAL A 87 -2.67 -18.37 -5.69
CA VAL A 87 -3.87 -17.71 -5.15
C VAL A 87 -3.99 -16.29 -5.68
N GLU A 88 -5.21 -15.76 -5.66
CA GLU A 88 -5.48 -14.34 -5.94
C GLU A 88 -4.68 -13.38 -5.04
N ILE A 89 -4.25 -12.28 -5.63
CA ILE A 89 -3.57 -11.17 -4.97
C ILE A 89 -4.17 -9.84 -5.44
N ASP A 90 -3.92 -8.76 -4.68
CA ASP A 90 -4.33 -7.43 -5.09
C ASP A 90 -3.47 -6.88 -6.24
N LYS A 91 -3.82 -5.72 -6.76
CA LYS A 91 -3.08 -5.08 -7.86
C LYS A 91 -1.63 -4.70 -7.52
N TYR A 92 -1.27 -4.73 -6.24
CA TYR A 92 0.08 -4.45 -5.75
C TYR A 92 0.88 -5.71 -5.38
N GLY A 93 0.30 -6.90 -5.61
CA GLY A 93 0.93 -8.17 -5.27
C GLY A 93 0.80 -8.56 -3.80
N ASN A 94 -0.02 -7.85 -3.02
CA ASN A 94 -0.28 -8.18 -1.63
C ASN A 94 -1.28 -9.31 -1.51
N ARG A 95 -1.24 -10.00 -0.37
CA ARG A 95 -2.30 -10.96 0.00
C ARG A 95 -3.62 -10.21 0.16
N THR A 96 -4.69 -10.82 -0.33
CA THR A 96 -6.05 -10.35 -0.08
C THR A 96 -6.60 -10.98 1.19
N GLU A 97 -7.53 -10.30 1.86
CA GLU A 97 -8.37 -10.93 2.88
C GLU A 97 -9.30 -11.97 2.26
N ASN A 98 -9.86 -12.85 3.10
CA ASN A 98 -10.89 -13.77 2.62
C ASN A 98 -12.11 -12.98 2.16
N ARG A 99 -12.64 -13.34 1.00
CA ARG A 99 -13.90 -12.80 0.52
C ARG A 99 -15.04 -13.25 1.40
N ILE A 100 -16.05 -12.42 1.53
CA ILE A 100 -17.23 -12.69 2.36
C ILE A 100 -18.47 -12.60 1.48
N CYS A 101 -19.24 -13.66 1.42
CA CYS A 101 -20.56 -13.63 0.81
C CYS A 101 -21.63 -14.01 1.84
N THR A 102 -22.58 -13.11 2.03
CA THR A 102 -23.76 -13.32 2.89
C THR A 102 -25.03 -13.61 2.10
N GLN A 103 -24.96 -13.52 0.77
CA GLN A 103 -26.06 -13.83 -0.13
C GLN A 103 -26.22 -15.35 -0.27
N LYS A 104 -27.45 -15.82 -0.30
CA LYS A 104 -27.81 -17.23 -0.55
C LYS A 104 -28.42 -17.44 -1.93
N ASN A 105 -28.71 -16.36 -2.65
CA ASN A 105 -29.30 -16.38 -4.00
C ASN A 105 -28.90 -15.14 -4.80
N GLY A 106 -29.22 -15.16 -6.09
CA GLY A 106 -28.92 -14.06 -7.00
C GLY A 106 -27.51 -14.12 -7.56
N ILE A 107 -26.98 -12.98 -7.99
CA ILE A 107 -25.64 -12.87 -8.61
C ILE A 107 -24.73 -12.09 -7.67
N HIS A 108 -23.67 -12.73 -7.22
CA HIS A 108 -22.55 -12.10 -6.52
C HIS A 108 -21.40 -11.89 -7.50
N LYS A 109 -20.86 -10.68 -7.57
CA LYS A 109 -19.81 -10.31 -8.52
C LYS A 109 -18.51 -10.04 -7.80
N ASP A 110 -17.46 -10.68 -8.27
CA ASP A 110 -16.10 -10.55 -7.79
C ASP A 110 -15.16 -10.08 -8.89
N HIS A 111 -14.03 -9.53 -8.45
CA HIS A 111 -12.93 -9.17 -9.32
C HIS A 111 -11.59 -9.63 -8.73
N VAL A 112 -10.75 -10.26 -9.53
CA VAL A 112 -9.36 -10.63 -9.20
C VAL A 112 -8.43 -9.81 -10.08
N TYR A 113 -7.60 -8.99 -9.47
CA TYR A 113 -6.63 -8.18 -10.20
C TYR A 113 -5.52 -9.04 -10.79
N LYS A 114 -4.94 -9.93 -9.95
CA LYS A 114 -3.75 -10.70 -10.30
C LYS A 114 -3.71 -12.04 -9.60
N TRP A 115 -2.85 -12.92 -10.12
CA TRP A 115 -2.59 -14.25 -9.59
C TRP A 115 -1.14 -14.36 -9.16
N ARG A 116 -0.89 -14.92 -8.00
CA ARG A 116 0.45 -15.33 -7.62
C ARG A 116 0.99 -16.37 -8.60
N LYS A 117 2.28 -16.38 -8.86
CA LYS A 117 2.94 -17.33 -9.76
C LYS A 117 4.13 -17.95 -9.03
N ASN A 118 4.01 -19.23 -8.66
CA ASN A 118 5.04 -19.94 -7.90
C ASN A 118 5.52 -19.18 -6.65
N TRP A 119 4.59 -18.69 -5.84
CA TRP A 119 4.82 -17.87 -4.64
C TRP A 119 5.31 -16.45 -4.89
N LEU A 120 5.71 -16.09 -6.11
CA LEU A 120 6.17 -14.73 -6.44
C LEU A 120 5.03 -13.88 -6.99
N PRO A 121 4.85 -12.66 -6.49
CA PRO A 121 3.87 -11.71 -7.03
C PRO A 121 4.39 -10.91 -8.24
N PHE A 122 5.63 -11.14 -8.69
CA PHE A 122 6.31 -10.41 -9.76
C PHE A 122 7.29 -11.29 -10.53
N LYS A 123 7.70 -10.85 -11.72
CA LYS A 123 8.81 -11.46 -12.47
C LYS A 123 10.15 -10.89 -12.01
N PRO A 124 11.19 -11.73 -11.74
CA PRO A 124 12.48 -11.30 -11.20
C PRO A 124 13.23 -10.24 -12.04
N ASN A 125 13.01 -10.20 -13.35
CA ASN A 125 13.63 -9.21 -14.22
C ASN A 125 13.12 -7.77 -14.02
N PHE A 126 12.06 -7.57 -13.24
CA PHE A 126 11.57 -6.25 -12.86
C PHE A 126 12.12 -5.76 -11.52
N LEU A 127 12.95 -6.56 -10.82
CA LEU A 127 13.59 -6.11 -9.58
C LEU A 127 14.42 -4.85 -9.82
N PRO A 128 14.34 -3.85 -8.93
CA PRO A 128 15.16 -2.64 -9.04
C PRO A 128 16.64 -2.96 -8.88
N GLN A 129 17.48 -2.11 -9.44
CA GLN A 129 18.91 -2.16 -9.20
C GLN A 129 19.22 -1.53 -7.85
N VAL A 130 19.68 -2.33 -6.88
CA VAL A 130 20.08 -1.83 -5.55
C VAL A 130 21.55 -1.45 -5.60
N LYS A 131 21.86 -0.15 -5.43
CA LYS A 131 23.23 0.39 -5.45
C LYS A 131 23.59 1.00 -4.11
N LEU A 132 24.72 0.63 -3.55
CA LEU A 132 25.32 1.36 -2.44
C LEU A 132 25.90 2.67 -2.99
N ILE A 133 25.39 3.81 -2.53
CA ILE A 133 25.94 5.13 -2.86
C ILE A 133 27.24 5.35 -2.09
N SER A 134 27.19 5.12 -0.79
CA SER A 134 28.35 5.18 0.13
C SER A 134 28.02 4.44 1.41
N ASP A 135 29.00 3.78 2.00
CA ASP A 135 28.94 3.22 3.35
C ASP A 135 29.25 4.27 4.43
N GLU A 136 29.94 5.35 4.06
CA GLU A 136 30.34 6.47 4.91
C GLU A 136 30.05 7.82 4.29
N PHE A 137 28.81 8.05 3.83
CA PHE A 137 28.40 9.35 3.29
C PHE A 137 28.46 10.43 4.38
N GLU A 138 29.21 11.49 4.13
CA GLU A 138 29.41 12.55 5.12
C GLU A 138 28.14 13.30 5.45
N ILE A 139 27.90 13.55 6.75
CA ILE A 139 26.85 14.40 7.31
C ILE A 139 27.50 15.58 8.02
N PRO A 140 27.88 16.66 7.30
CA PRO A 140 28.55 17.80 7.88
C PRO A 140 27.77 18.44 9.04
N GLN A 141 26.44 18.44 8.94
CA GLN A 141 25.53 19.03 9.94
C GLN A 141 25.54 18.30 11.29
N LEU A 142 25.98 17.05 11.30
CA LEU A 142 26.08 16.21 12.52
C LEU A 142 27.51 15.81 12.86
N ASN A 143 28.48 16.10 11.99
CA ASN A 143 29.85 15.60 12.05
C ASN A 143 29.89 14.07 12.19
N LYS A 144 29.17 13.39 11.32
CA LYS A 144 28.99 11.93 11.27
C LYS A 144 29.02 11.44 9.82
N THR A 145 28.97 10.14 9.65
CA THR A 145 28.75 9.50 8.35
C THR A 145 27.49 8.63 8.37
N ARG A 146 27.02 8.23 7.20
CA ARG A 146 25.82 7.42 7.04
C ARG A 146 25.93 6.53 5.81
N LYS A 147 25.44 5.30 5.92
CA LYS A 147 25.27 4.44 4.76
C LYS A 147 24.02 4.84 3.99
N ILE A 148 24.20 5.04 2.68
CA ILE A 148 23.13 5.50 1.77
C ILE A 148 23.03 4.55 0.58
N TRP A 149 21.81 4.17 0.26
CA TRP A 149 21.48 3.29 -0.86
C TRP A 149 20.60 3.99 -1.88
N ALA A 150 20.70 3.56 -3.14
CA ALA A 150 19.74 3.89 -4.18
C ALA A 150 19.09 2.61 -4.72
N LEU A 151 17.76 2.59 -4.81
CA LEU A 151 17.03 1.61 -5.60
C LEU A 151 16.59 2.30 -6.87
N LEU A 152 17.14 1.86 -8.00
CA LEU A 152 16.89 2.42 -9.32
C LEU A 152 15.93 1.52 -10.09
N PRO A 153 15.08 2.05 -11.00
CA PRO A 153 14.24 1.22 -11.85
C PRO A 153 15.02 0.08 -12.53
N HIS A 154 14.39 -1.07 -12.74
CA HIS A 154 15.02 -2.27 -13.30
C HIS A 154 15.73 -1.99 -14.65
N ASP A 155 15.18 -1.09 -15.46
CA ASP A 155 15.67 -0.69 -16.78
C ASP A 155 16.46 0.63 -16.76
N TYR A 156 16.93 1.06 -15.58
CA TYR A 156 17.61 2.35 -15.44
C TYR A 156 18.78 2.52 -16.39
N ASP A 157 19.67 1.53 -16.54
CA ASP A 157 20.87 1.68 -17.39
C ASP A 157 20.56 1.69 -18.90
N SER A 158 19.43 1.12 -19.32
CA SER A 158 18.99 1.11 -20.72
C SER A 158 18.04 2.27 -21.06
N SER A 159 17.54 3.00 -20.07
CA SER A 159 16.64 4.14 -20.25
C SER A 159 17.37 5.47 -20.14
N GLN A 160 16.83 6.51 -20.80
CA GLN A 160 17.25 7.90 -20.62
C GLN A 160 16.23 8.72 -19.84
N GLU A 161 15.22 8.08 -19.28
CA GLU A 161 14.16 8.73 -18.52
C GLU A 161 14.68 9.36 -17.23
N LYS A 162 14.03 10.45 -16.81
CA LYS A 162 14.16 11.01 -15.47
C LYS A 162 13.00 10.54 -14.60
N TYR A 163 13.30 10.29 -13.33
CA TYR A 163 12.38 9.66 -12.40
C TYR A 163 12.07 10.57 -11.20
N PRO A 164 10.86 10.53 -10.64
CA PRO A 164 10.61 11.09 -9.33
C PRO A 164 11.48 10.42 -8.28
N VAL A 165 11.70 11.08 -7.14
CA VAL A 165 12.58 10.59 -6.06
C VAL A 165 11.85 10.60 -4.73
N LEU A 166 11.97 9.51 -3.97
CA LEU A 166 11.52 9.43 -2.58
C LEU A 166 12.71 9.11 -1.67
N TYR A 167 12.97 9.99 -0.71
CA TYR A 167 13.94 9.81 0.36
C TYR A 167 13.27 9.05 1.50
N LEU A 168 13.71 7.81 1.79
CA LEU A 168 13.15 6.94 2.82
C LEU A 168 14.11 6.74 3.98
N GLN A 169 13.56 6.84 5.17
CA GLN A 169 14.26 6.59 6.43
C GLN A 169 14.38 5.09 6.71
N ASP A 170 15.33 4.72 7.57
CA ASP A 170 15.49 3.37 8.12
C ASP A 170 15.78 2.29 7.07
N ALA A 171 16.76 2.55 6.18
CA ALA A 171 17.13 1.66 5.08
C ALA A 171 17.35 0.20 5.48
N GLN A 172 17.78 -0.05 6.73
CA GLN A 172 17.99 -1.38 7.27
C GLN A 172 16.75 -2.28 7.18
N ASN A 173 15.54 -1.67 7.26
CA ASN A 173 14.26 -2.37 7.29
C ASN A 173 13.51 -2.31 5.93
N LEU A 174 14.10 -1.72 4.88
CA LEU A 174 13.37 -1.49 3.64
C LEU A 174 13.46 -2.64 2.64
N PHE A 175 14.62 -3.30 2.53
CA PHE A 175 14.87 -4.36 1.53
C PHE A 175 15.87 -5.44 2.00
N ASN A 176 16.30 -5.42 3.27
CA ASN A 176 17.21 -6.41 3.84
C ASN A 176 16.41 -7.57 4.45
N GLU A 177 16.53 -8.78 3.88
CA GLU A 177 15.85 -9.98 4.37
C GLU A 177 16.26 -10.41 5.78
N LYS A 178 17.39 -9.92 6.28
CA LYS A 178 17.92 -10.20 7.63
C LYS A 178 17.69 -9.04 8.61
N ALA A 179 16.80 -8.11 8.29
CA ALA A 179 16.49 -6.99 9.18
C ALA A 179 15.89 -7.47 10.51
N GLU A 180 16.38 -6.92 11.62
CA GLU A 180 16.03 -7.33 12.98
C GLU A 180 14.53 -7.17 13.28
N PHE A 181 13.90 -6.10 12.76
CA PHE A 181 12.51 -5.76 13.03
C PHE A 181 11.55 -6.14 11.89
N GLY A 182 12.06 -6.80 10.85
CA GLY A 182 11.28 -7.13 9.65
C GLY A 182 11.69 -6.28 8.44
N ASN A 183 10.99 -6.49 7.33
CA ASN A 183 11.36 -5.93 6.04
C ASN A 183 10.11 -5.42 5.31
N TRP A 184 10.21 -4.21 4.74
CA TRP A 184 9.14 -3.65 3.89
C TRP A 184 9.12 -4.29 2.49
N GLU A 185 10.17 -5.01 2.11
CA GLU A 185 10.28 -5.62 0.78
C GLU A 185 10.05 -4.62 -0.37
N ILE A 186 10.51 -3.37 -0.20
CA ILE A 186 10.25 -2.31 -1.18
C ILE A 186 10.80 -2.64 -2.56
N ASP A 187 11.89 -3.39 -2.64
CA ASP A 187 12.46 -3.91 -3.89
C ASP A 187 11.46 -4.81 -4.63
N LYS A 188 10.80 -5.71 -3.92
CA LYS A 188 9.76 -6.61 -4.47
C LYS A 188 8.49 -5.82 -4.84
N LYS A 189 8.08 -4.85 -4.00
CA LYS A 189 6.93 -3.97 -4.30
C LYS A 189 7.19 -3.10 -5.54
N LEU A 190 8.39 -2.55 -5.68
CA LEU A 190 8.80 -1.80 -6.88
C LEU A 190 8.83 -2.68 -8.14
N ALA A 191 9.22 -3.96 -8.01
CA ALA A 191 9.16 -4.92 -9.12
C ALA A 191 7.71 -5.14 -9.60
N VAL A 192 6.77 -5.34 -8.68
CA VAL A 192 5.32 -5.42 -9.00
C VAL A 192 4.86 -4.16 -9.71
N MET A 193 5.18 -2.98 -9.16
CA MET A 193 4.76 -1.70 -9.74
C MET A 193 5.30 -1.51 -11.16
N ALA A 194 6.55 -1.90 -11.41
CA ALA A 194 7.17 -1.82 -12.72
C ALA A 194 6.56 -2.82 -13.72
N GLU A 195 6.40 -4.08 -13.35
CA GLU A 195 5.79 -5.13 -14.18
C GLU A 195 4.37 -4.74 -14.65
N TYR A 196 3.62 -4.09 -13.78
CA TYR A 196 2.22 -3.73 -14.04
C TYR A 196 2.04 -2.28 -14.48
N ASN A 197 3.13 -1.58 -14.85
CA ASN A 197 3.11 -0.22 -15.36
C ASN A 197 2.40 0.80 -14.42
N ILE A 198 2.45 0.57 -13.10
CA ILE A 198 1.92 1.51 -12.11
C ILE A 198 2.79 2.76 -12.07
N GLY A 199 4.11 2.57 -12.13
CA GLY A 199 5.08 3.66 -12.21
C GLY A 199 6.50 3.22 -11.83
N LYS A 200 7.46 4.09 -12.13
CA LYS A 200 8.88 3.90 -11.83
C LYS A 200 9.41 5.10 -11.04
N ILE A 201 10.17 4.84 -9.99
CA ILE A 201 10.67 5.85 -9.05
C ILE A 201 12.08 5.49 -8.58
N ILE A 202 12.89 6.48 -8.26
CA ILE A 202 14.15 6.29 -7.53
C ILE A 202 13.85 6.37 -6.04
N ILE A 203 14.29 5.37 -5.26
CA ILE A 203 14.29 5.44 -3.81
C ILE A 203 15.69 5.69 -3.32
N ILE A 204 15.87 6.73 -2.51
CA ILE A 204 17.10 6.98 -1.75
C ILE A 204 16.84 6.52 -0.32
N ALA A 205 17.44 5.40 0.05
CA ALA A 205 17.25 4.78 1.34
C ALA A 205 18.41 5.14 2.28
N ILE A 206 18.06 5.75 3.43
CA ILE A 206 18.99 6.31 4.39
C ILE A 206 19.00 5.42 5.63
N GLU A 207 20.13 4.82 5.98
CA GLU A 207 20.23 4.04 7.21
C GLU A 207 20.07 4.92 8.45
N HIS A 208 19.48 4.41 9.51
CA HIS A 208 19.39 5.11 10.79
C HIS A 208 20.70 4.98 11.61
N ALA A 209 20.83 5.83 12.62
CA ALA A 209 22.01 5.92 13.48
C ALA A 209 22.01 4.93 14.65
N GLU A 210 21.45 3.74 14.47
CA GLU A 210 21.36 2.73 15.52
C GLU A 210 20.85 3.35 16.85
N LYS A 211 21.63 3.29 17.92
CA LYS A 211 21.31 3.87 19.23
C LYS A 211 21.02 5.38 19.21
N ASP A 212 21.55 6.10 18.24
CA ASP A 212 21.31 7.56 18.10
C ASP A 212 20.09 7.89 17.23
N ARG A 213 19.39 6.88 16.64
CA ARG A 213 18.22 7.06 15.76
C ARG A 213 17.18 8.01 16.36
N ILE A 214 16.76 7.76 17.58
CA ILE A 214 15.77 8.58 18.29
C ILE A 214 16.23 10.04 18.41
N LYS A 215 17.50 10.27 18.74
CA LYS A 215 18.08 11.61 18.88
C LYS A 215 18.13 12.34 17.53
N GLU A 216 18.51 11.64 16.46
CA GLU A 216 18.62 12.23 15.13
C GLU A 216 17.26 12.49 14.47
N TYR A 217 16.22 11.71 14.81
CA TYR A 217 14.87 11.94 14.26
C TYR A 217 14.00 12.84 15.13
N ASN A 218 14.44 13.16 16.36
CA ASN A 218 13.75 14.04 17.28
C ASN A 218 14.03 15.51 16.94
N VAL A 219 13.00 16.29 16.58
CA VAL A 219 13.12 17.68 16.15
C VAL A 219 12.88 18.64 17.33
N GLY A 220 13.94 19.31 17.77
CA GLY A 220 13.89 20.30 18.83
C GLY A 220 13.89 19.71 20.24
N LYS A 221 13.14 20.30 21.18
CA LYS A 221 12.97 19.83 22.57
C LYS A 221 11.59 19.18 22.70
N THR A 222 11.57 17.86 22.89
CA THR A 222 10.35 17.04 23.00
C THR A 222 10.32 16.31 24.34
N VAL A 223 9.35 15.42 24.53
CA VAL A 223 9.27 14.54 25.71
C VAL A 223 10.48 13.59 25.83
N LEU A 224 11.17 13.33 24.70
CA LEU A 224 12.39 12.51 24.64
C LEU A 224 13.69 13.31 24.82
N GLY A 225 13.58 14.58 25.24
CA GLY A 225 14.71 15.48 25.42
C GLY A 225 15.03 16.30 24.16
N ARG A 226 16.28 16.81 24.08
CA ARG A 226 16.72 17.65 22.96
C ARG A 226 17.28 16.77 21.84
N GLY A 227 16.64 16.84 20.66
CA GLY A 227 17.05 16.12 19.46
C GLY A 227 17.95 16.91 18.52
N GLN A 228 18.41 16.21 17.49
CA GLN A 228 19.24 16.71 16.38
C GLN A 228 18.49 16.70 15.04
N GLY A 229 17.17 16.53 15.05
CA GLY A 229 16.36 16.37 13.85
C GLY A 229 16.46 17.52 12.86
N LYS A 230 16.63 18.76 13.34
CA LYS A 230 16.84 19.92 12.45
C LYS A 230 18.14 19.78 11.64
N GLN A 231 19.22 19.31 12.26
CA GLN A 231 20.49 19.07 11.59
C GLN A 231 20.38 17.90 10.59
N TYR A 232 19.68 16.84 10.98
CA TYR A 232 19.43 15.70 10.11
C TYR A 232 18.58 16.10 8.87
N ILE A 233 17.52 16.87 9.05
CA ILE A 233 16.71 17.38 7.95
C ILE A 233 17.55 18.24 6.99
N ARG A 234 18.39 19.13 7.52
CA ARG A 234 19.33 19.92 6.72
C ARG A 234 20.30 19.04 5.94
N PHE A 235 20.80 17.97 6.53
CA PHE A 235 21.63 17.00 5.82
C PHE A 235 20.91 16.43 4.60
N VAL A 236 19.70 15.89 4.80
CA VAL A 236 18.94 15.27 3.70
C VAL A 236 18.64 16.31 2.60
N THR A 237 18.29 17.53 2.97
CA THR A 237 17.85 18.56 2.03
C THR A 237 19.01 19.31 1.36
N ASP A 238 20.01 19.75 2.16
CA ASP A 238 21.04 20.67 1.70
C ASP A 238 22.32 19.96 1.25
N THR A 239 22.49 18.66 1.61
CA THR A 239 23.70 17.89 1.26
C THR A 239 23.35 16.68 0.40
N LEU A 240 22.49 15.78 0.86
CA LEU A 240 22.20 14.53 0.15
C LEU A 240 21.39 14.77 -1.14
N LYS A 241 20.35 15.59 -1.09
CA LYS A 241 19.50 15.84 -2.28
C LYS A 241 20.30 16.46 -3.44
N PRO A 242 21.11 17.51 -3.27
CA PRO A 242 21.95 18.03 -4.36
C PRO A 242 22.91 17.00 -4.94
N PHE A 243 23.51 16.16 -4.09
CA PHE A 243 24.34 15.05 -4.55
C PHE A 243 23.55 14.06 -5.42
N VAL A 244 22.36 13.66 -4.98
CA VAL A 244 21.49 12.74 -5.71
C VAL A 244 21.08 13.33 -7.06
N ASP A 245 20.68 14.58 -7.10
CA ASP A 245 20.26 15.24 -8.35
C ASP A 245 21.41 15.43 -9.36
N ALA A 246 22.65 15.54 -8.86
CA ALA A 246 23.83 15.64 -9.71
C ALA A 246 24.29 14.28 -10.27
N ASN A 247 24.00 13.16 -9.59
CA ASN A 247 24.56 11.84 -9.90
C ASN A 247 23.53 10.86 -10.48
N PHE A 248 22.22 11.15 -10.39
CA PHE A 248 21.15 10.31 -10.89
C PHE A 248 20.19 11.08 -11.79
N ARG A 249 19.48 10.37 -12.66
CA ARG A 249 18.49 10.97 -13.56
C ARG A 249 17.19 11.25 -12.81
N THR A 250 17.20 12.27 -11.98
CA THR A 250 16.06 12.71 -11.17
C THR A 250 15.22 13.75 -11.89
N LYS A 251 13.93 13.78 -11.60
CA LYS A 251 13.07 14.96 -11.72
C LYS A 251 13.22 15.72 -10.41
N SER A 252 14.12 16.71 -10.39
CA SER A 252 14.58 17.38 -9.16
C SER A 252 13.60 18.43 -8.60
N ASP A 253 12.53 18.71 -9.33
CA ASP A 253 11.50 19.66 -8.96
C ASP A 253 10.62 19.16 -7.83
N ARG A 254 10.04 20.09 -7.10
CA ARG A 254 9.21 19.84 -5.91
C ARG A 254 8.08 18.81 -6.12
N PRO A 255 7.25 18.88 -7.20
CA PRO A 255 6.18 17.89 -7.44
C PRO A 255 6.68 16.44 -7.58
N ASN A 256 7.95 16.25 -7.90
CA ASN A 256 8.59 14.95 -8.10
C ASN A 256 9.55 14.55 -6.96
N THR A 257 9.63 15.37 -5.91
CA THR A 257 10.49 15.11 -4.74
C THR A 257 9.63 14.77 -3.52
N GLY A 258 9.89 13.62 -2.93
CA GLY A 258 9.21 13.17 -1.72
C GLY A 258 10.16 12.74 -0.61
N ILE A 259 9.64 12.72 0.61
CA ILE A 259 10.30 12.19 1.80
C ILE A 259 9.31 11.36 2.61
N GLY A 260 9.78 10.31 3.26
CA GLY A 260 8.89 9.44 4.02
C GLY A 260 9.58 8.48 4.97
N GLY A 261 8.77 7.78 5.73
CA GLY A 261 9.19 6.76 6.69
C GLY A 261 8.07 6.39 7.65
N SER A 262 8.39 5.50 8.60
CA SER A 262 7.46 5.07 9.64
C SER A 262 7.90 5.50 11.03
N SER A 263 6.94 5.54 11.96
CA SER A 263 7.23 5.79 13.37
C SER A 263 7.96 7.14 13.57
N MET A 264 9.15 7.14 14.18
CA MET A 264 10.04 8.32 14.28
C MET A 264 10.51 8.80 12.89
N GLY A 265 10.71 7.89 11.91
CA GLY A 265 11.01 8.23 10.52
C GLY A 265 9.85 8.98 9.85
N GLY A 266 8.61 8.62 10.16
CA GLY A 266 7.41 9.37 9.77
C GLY A 266 7.37 10.76 10.40
N LEU A 267 7.69 10.86 11.70
CA LEU A 267 7.72 12.15 12.40
C LEU A 267 8.75 13.10 11.81
N VAL A 268 10.00 12.67 11.60
CA VAL A 268 11.04 13.53 11.00
C VAL A 268 10.70 13.93 9.57
N SER A 269 10.00 13.07 8.83
CA SER A 269 9.54 13.38 7.47
C SER A 269 8.43 14.43 7.46
N ILE A 270 7.53 14.46 8.45
CA ILE A 270 6.58 15.57 8.64
C ILE A 270 7.35 16.87 8.82
N PHE A 271 8.30 16.92 9.75
CA PHE A 271 9.10 18.11 9.99
C PHE A 271 9.93 18.53 8.77
N SER A 272 10.38 17.59 7.94
CA SER A 272 11.07 17.90 6.69
C SER A 272 10.18 18.67 5.73
N GLY A 273 8.93 18.22 5.55
CA GLY A 273 7.95 18.92 4.73
C GLY A 273 7.57 20.31 5.28
N LEU A 274 7.51 20.46 6.62
CA LEU A 274 7.23 21.75 7.26
C LEU A 274 8.41 22.73 7.19
N MET A 275 9.65 22.23 7.27
CA MET A 275 10.86 23.07 7.25
C MET A 275 11.30 23.45 5.83
N TYR A 276 10.97 22.63 4.83
CA TYR A 276 11.36 22.81 3.43
C TYR A 276 10.16 22.57 2.50
N PRO A 277 9.07 23.35 2.65
CA PRO A 277 7.87 23.18 1.83
C PRO A 277 8.13 23.44 0.35
N GLU A 278 9.17 24.20 0.00
CA GLU A 278 9.62 24.48 -1.36
C GLU A 278 10.37 23.29 -2.01
N VAL A 279 10.79 22.30 -1.22
CA VAL A 279 11.55 21.13 -1.69
C VAL A 279 10.67 19.88 -1.80
N TYR A 280 9.89 19.59 -0.74
CA TYR A 280 9.14 18.35 -0.65
C TYR A 280 7.67 18.55 -1.00
N GLY A 281 7.27 18.12 -2.20
CA GLY A 281 5.88 18.12 -2.63
C GLY A 281 5.10 16.86 -2.24
N LYS A 282 5.79 15.79 -1.80
CA LYS A 282 5.19 14.48 -1.49
C LYS A 282 5.69 13.98 -0.13
N LEU A 283 4.76 13.70 0.78
CA LEU A 283 5.08 13.17 2.11
C LEU A 283 4.42 11.80 2.29
N MET A 284 5.23 10.76 2.55
CA MET A 284 4.78 9.40 2.86
C MET A 284 4.98 9.13 4.34
N ILE A 285 3.91 9.17 5.11
CA ILE A 285 3.94 9.17 6.57
C ILE A 285 3.18 7.96 7.10
N PHE A 286 3.92 6.99 7.64
CA PHE A 286 3.34 5.78 8.19
C PHE A 286 3.47 5.74 9.71
N SER A 287 2.34 5.57 10.40
CA SER A 287 2.29 5.38 11.86
C SER A 287 3.17 6.35 12.64
N PRO A 288 3.11 7.67 12.38
CA PRO A 288 4.08 8.63 12.91
C PRO A 288 4.02 8.73 14.43
N SER A 289 5.20 8.87 15.07
CA SER A 289 5.33 9.03 16.53
C SER A 289 4.88 10.42 17.00
N LEU A 290 3.63 10.82 16.73
CA LEU A 290 3.10 12.16 17.04
C LEU A 290 3.09 12.46 18.53
N TRP A 291 3.00 11.46 19.39
CA TRP A 291 3.10 11.57 20.85
C TRP A 291 4.43 12.17 21.33
N VAL A 292 5.50 12.06 20.53
CA VAL A 292 6.81 12.65 20.85
C VAL A 292 6.78 14.16 20.73
N ALA A 293 5.99 14.70 19.82
CA ALA A 293 5.90 16.14 19.53
C ALA A 293 4.44 16.65 19.60
N PRO A 294 3.78 16.58 20.77
CA PRO A 294 2.35 16.92 20.89
C PRO A 294 2.04 18.36 20.48
N LYS A 295 3.03 19.25 20.56
CA LYS A 295 2.88 20.65 20.10
C LYS A 295 2.71 20.77 18.59
N LEU A 296 3.06 19.76 17.81
CA LEU A 296 2.84 19.75 16.36
C LEU A 296 1.35 19.94 16.01
N ASN A 297 0.46 19.40 16.86
CA ASN A 297 -0.98 19.57 16.71
C ASN A 297 -1.51 20.94 17.17
N SER A 298 -0.67 21.79 17.75
CA SER A 298 -1.04 23.10 18.31
C SER A 298 -0.29 24.29 17.70
N THR A 299 0.62 24.07 16.73
CA THR A 299 1.37 25.17 16.11
C THR A 299 0.50 25.88 15.06
N ASN A 300 0.47 27.22 15.13
CA ASN A 300 -0.13 28.06 14.09
C ASN A 300 0.89 28.38 12.96
N ASP A 301 2.09 27.81 13.04
CA ASP A 301 3.22 28.08 12.13
C ASP A 301 3.21 27.14 10.91
N ILE A 302 2.05 26.87 10.34
CA ILE A 302 1.97 26.20 9.05
C ILE A 302 2.16 27.29 8.01
N ASP A 303 3.34 27.30 7.38
CA ASP A 303 3.70 28.24 6.33
C ASP A 303 2.71 28.12 5.15
N GLU A 304 2.43 29.25 4.48
CA GLU A 304 1.45 29.31 3.39
C GLU A 304 1.92 28.63 2.08
N ASN A 305 3.15 28.09 2.05
CA ASN A 305 3.81 27.57 0.85
C ASN A 305 3.56 26.07 0.54
N PHE A 306 2.38 25.54 0.88
CA PHE A 306 2.03 24.13 0.62
C PHE A 306 1.33 23.88 -0.73
N ASP A 307 1.53 24.72 -1.73
CA ASP A 307 0.90 24.58 -3.05
C ASP A 307 1.13 23.18 -3.63
N ASP A 308 0.03 22.46 -3.95
CA ASP A 308 0.02 21.11 -4.53
C ASP A 308 0.81 20.05 -3.71
N THR A 309 0.86 20.19 -2.38
CA THR A 309 1.44 19.16 -1.51
C THR A 309 0.50 17.97 -1.40
N LYS A 310 1.04 16.77 -1.57
CA LYS A 310 0.33 15.52 -1.28
C LYS A 310 0.93 14.86 -0.05
N ILE A 311 0.09 14.52 0.93
CA ILE A 311 0.47 13.80 2.15
C ILE A 311 -0.32 12.49 2.22
N TYR A 312 0.37 11.37 2.22
CA TYR A 312 -0.21 10.06 2.48
C TYR A 312 0.04 9.69 3.94
N LEU A 313 -1.04 9.60 4.73
CA LEU A 313 -0.99 9.19 6.12
C LEU A 313 -1.52 7.77 6.26
N TYR A 314 -0.80 6.91 6.98
CA TYR A 314 -1.26 5.57 7.35
C TYR A 314 -1.25 5.42 8.87
N ALA A 315 -2.23 4.68 9.39
CA ALA A 315 -2.29 4.24 10.78
C ALA A 315 -2.97 2.88 10.89
N GLY A 316 -2.44 2.02 11.76
CA GLY A 316 -3.05 0.75 12.14
C GLY A 316 -3.92 0.88 13.40
N GLY A 317 -5.02 0.12 13.44
CA GLY A 317 -5.93 0.10 14.59
C GLY A 317 -5.37 -0.66 15.79
N ASP A 318 -4.59 -1.71 15.53
CA ASP A 318 -3.97 -2.56 16.56
C ASP A 318 -2.56 -2.08 16.95
N GLU A 319 -2.17 -0.82 16.62
CA GLU A 319 -0.87 -0.26 17.01
C GLU A 319 -0.87 0.26 18.46
N SER A 320 -1.86 1.05 18.80
CA SER A 320 -2.11 1.57 20.14
C SER A 320 -3.52 2.19 20.21
N GLU A 321 -4.03 2.39 21.42
CA GLU A 321 -5.34 3.03 21.65
C GLU A 321 -5.45 4.46 21.08
N THR A 322 -4.32 5.16 20.91
CA THR A 322 -4.30 6.58 20.53
C THR A 322 -3.80 6.84 19.10
N MET A 323 -3.26 5.86 18.39
CA MET A 323 -2.63 6.09 17.09
C MET A 323 -3.60 6.71 16.07
N ILE A 324 -4.77 6.10 15.89
CA ILE A 324 -5.78 6.60 14.94
C ILE A 324 -6.21 8.02 15.29
N GLU A 325 -6.44 8.28 16.58
CA GLU A 325 -6.88 9.59 17.05
C GLU A 325 -5.81 10.66 16.80
N HIS A 326 -4.54 10.39 17.14
CA HIS A 326 -3.45 11.31 16.88
C HIS A 326 -3.31 11.65 15.39
N VAL A 327 -3.43 10.66 14.50
CA VAL A 327 -3.32 10.89 13.05
C VAL A 327 -4.51 11.68 12.51
N ARG A 328 -5.73 11.44 13.04
CA ARG A 328 -6.92 12.23 12.70
C ARG A 328 -6.81 13.68 13.16
N GLN A 329 -6.34 13.90 14.39
CA GLN A 329 -6.09 15.27 14.93
C GLN A 329 -5.03 15.99 14.09
N PHE A 330 -3.93 15.31 13.77
CA PHE A 330 -2.90 15.87 12.88
C PHE A 330 -3.48 16.27 11.52
N LYS A 331 -4.23 15.36 10.88
CA LYS A 331 -4.90 15.67 9.61
C LYS A 331 -5.83 16.87 9.73
N ALA A 332 -6.69 16.90 10.76
CA ALA A 332 -7.63 18.01 11.00
C ALA A 332 -6.88 19.33 11.14
N LYS A 333 -5.78 19.34 11.89
CA LYS A 333 -4.94 20.52 12.09
C LYS A 333 -4.32 21.02 10.78
N MET A 334 -3.81 20.11 9.96
CA MET A 334 -3.21 20.47 8.66
C MET A 334 -4.19 21.11 7.68
N ILE A 335 -5.49 20.82 7.79
CA ILE A 335 -6.53 21.37 6.93
C ILE A 335 -7.43 22.40 7.63
N GLU A 336 -7.08 22.85 8.84
CA GLU A 336 -7.89 23.79 9.62
C GLU A 336 -8.04 25.14 8.91
N SER A 337 -7.02 25.60 8.18
CA SER A 337 -7.11 26.79 7.34
C SER A 337 -7.71 26.42 5.97
N GLU A 338 -8.80 27.06 5.57
CA GLU A 338 -9.41 26.87 4.25
C GLU A 338 -8.42 27.15 3.10
N PHE A 339 -7.53 28.10 3.32
CA PHE A 339 -6.45 28.44 2.37
C PHE A 339 -5.47 27.28 2.17
N VAL A 340 -5.07 26.61 3.24
CA VAL A 340 -4.18 25.44 3.20
C VAL A 340 -4.91 24.20 2.66
N ALA A 341 -6.19 24.02 3.04
CA ALA A 341 -7.00 22.89 2.59
C ALA A 341 -7.16 22.83 1.06
N ASN A 342 -7.25 24.00 0.40
CA ASN A 342 -7.36 24.08 -1.06
C ASN A 342 -6.03 23.83 -1.81
N LYS A 343 -4.90 23.90 -1.10
CA LYS A 343 -3.55 23.78 -1.67
C LYS A 343 -2.90 22.41 -1.38
N MET A 344 -3.46 21.64 -0.46
CA MET A 344 -2.90 20.41 0.04
C MET A 344 -3.90 19.25 -0.11
N LYS A 345 -3.42 18.09 -0.56
CA LYS A 345 -4.21 16.87 -0.59
C LYS A 345 -3.71 15.89 0.46
N ILE A 346 -4.55 15.51 1.42
CA ILE A 346 -4.20 14.54 2.46
C ILE A 346 -5.07 13.29 2.34
N LYS A 347 -4.47 12.17 1.99
CA LYS A 347 -5.10 10.85 2.05
C LYS A 347 -4.77 10.20 3.38
N LEU A 348 -5.80 9.84 4.14
CA LEU A 348 -5.68 9.04 5.35
C LEU A 348 -6.13 7.60 5.05
N SER A 349 -5.22 6.65 5.21
CA SER A 349 -5.46 5.21 5.13
C SER A 349 -5.44 4.62 6.54
N ILE A 350 -6.50 3.92 6.92
CA ILE A 350 -6.59 3.24 8.21
C ILE A 350 -6.83 1.75 7.96
N ASN A 351 -5.96 0.91 8.51
CA ASN A 351 -6.19 -0.52 8.59
C ASN A 351 -6.51 -0.88 10.05
N MET A 352 -7.77 -1.25 10.33
CA MET A 352 -8.21 -1.53 11.70
C MET A 352 -7.47 -2.69 12.36
N GLN A 353 -6.93 -3.64 11.57
CA GLN A 353 -6.12 -4.77 12.03
C GLN A 353 -4.62 -4.51 11.91
N GLY A 354 -4.25 -3.32 11.43
CA GLY A 354 -2.87 -2.90 11.21
C GLY A 354 -2.10 -2.77 12.52
N LYS A 355 -0.89 -3.31 12.54
CA LYS A 355 0.04 -3.26 13.68
C LYS A 355 1.22 -2.37 13.36
N HIS A 356 1.93 -1.92 14.38
CA HIS A 356 3.13 -1.09 14.25
C HIS A 356 4.35 -1.91 13.83
N ASN A 357 4.35 -2.39 12.60
CA ASN A 357 5.45 -3.20 12.07
C ASN A 357 5.58 -3.13 10.55
N GLU A 358 6.69 -3.67 10.07
CA GLU A 358 7.15 -3.63 8.69
C GLU A 358 6.19 -4.32 7.71
N THR A 359 5.49 -5.37 8.12
CA THR A 359 4.55 -6.10 7.25
C THR A 359 3.41 -5.21 6.77
N TYR A 360 2.80 -4.44 7.67
CA TYR A 360 1.70 -3.54 7.32
C TYR A 360 2.18 -2.32 6.54
N TRP A 361 3.37 -1.81 6.83
CA TRP A 361 3.99 -0.73 6.06
C TRP A 361 4.40 -1.20 4.65
N SER A 362 4.87 -2.45 4.53
CA SER A 362 5.13 -3.10 3.25
C SER A 362 3.89 -3.12 2.35
N ASP A 363 2.75 -3.57 2.89
CA ASP A 363 1.49 -3.67 2.13
C ASP A 363 0.90 -2.31 1.77
N GLU A 364 1.22 -1.28 2.54
CA GLU A 364 0.75 0.09 2.32
C GLU A 364 1.66 0.89 1.37
N PHE A 365 2.95 0.55 1.30
CA PHE A 365 3.95 1.26 0.51
C PHE A 365 3.56 1.47 -0.96
N PRO A 366 3.17 0.46 -1.75
CA PRO A 366 2.85 0.66 -3.16
C PRO A 366 1.59 1.52 -3.36
N LYS A 367 0.60 1.44 -2.45
CA LYS A 367 -0.60 2.29 -2.46
C LYS A 367 -0.25 3.76 -2.26
N ALA A 368 0.69 4.02 -1.33
CA ALA A 368 1.18 5.37 -1.06
C ALA A 368 1.96 5.93 -2.26
N ILE A 369 2.88 5.15 -2.84
CA ILE A 369 3.66 5.54 -4.02
C ILE A 369 2.75 5.87 -5.20
N GLU A 370 1.79 4.99 -5.53
CA GLU A 370 0.86 5.24 -6.63
C GLU A 370 0.09 6.55 -6.41
N TRP A 371 -0.46 6.76 -5.22
CA TRP A 371 -1.26 7.94 -4.93
C TRP A 371 -0.43 9.23 -4.92
N LEU A 372 0.80 9.19 -4.37
CA LEU A 372 1.66 10.36 -4.28
C LEU A 372 2.20 10.78 -5.63
N PHE A 373 2.65 9.84 -6.47
CA PHE A 373 3.46 10.14 -7.66
C PHE A 373 2.77 9.81 -8.98
N PHE A 374 1.86 8.82 -9.05
CA PHE A 374 1.38 8.28 -10.31
C PHE A 374 -0.13 8.43 -10.53
N ASN A 375 -0.93 8.64 -9.49
CA ASN A 375 -2.35 8.97 -9.70
C ASN A 375 -2.46 10.35 -10.36
N LYS A 376 -2.92 10.34 -11.59
CA LYS A 376 -3.42 11.55 -12.25
C LYS A 376 -4.65 12.00 -11.47
N SER A 377 -4.51 13.11 -10.73
CA SER A 377 -5.58 13.80 -10.00
C SER A 377 -6.63 14.33 -10.98
#